data_3ed5bb4ba0a83612260a7cccc42c478a
#
_entry.id   3ed5bb4ba0a83612260a7cccc42c478a
#
_cell.length_a   1.000
_cell.length_b   1.000
_cell.length_c   1.000
_cell.angle_alpha   90.00
_cell.angle_beta   90.00
_cell.angle_gamma   90.00
#
_symmetry.space_group_name_H-M   'P 1'
#
loop_
_entity.id
_entity.type
_entity.pdbx_description
1 polymer ?
#
loop_
_entity_poly.entity_id
_entity_poly.type
_entity_poly.pdbx_seq_one_letter_code
_entity_poly.pdbx_strand_id
1 'polypeptide(L)'
;MDVKQWLSAEEIAVFTSRSDLRGFWYVAFNWLLIASIFWGMAQWSNPLSVFLGLLLLGGRQLGLAILMHEAGHGTLFRSPVFNRLAGRWLCAYPILSGLEAYALSHRGHHALAGSTKDPDLANYEAYPVSYGSFQRKIFRDVTGQTGVRNLLALFRGSGGDLMTRGEGHPSTLAQGVVANLMLAMVLFWSGVGELYLVWVVAY
;
A
#
# COMPACT_ATOMS: atom_id res chain seq x y z
N MET A 1 -19.82 -3.95 -20.73
CA MET A 1 -20.14 -2.57 -21.19
C MET A 1 -19.01 -2.16 -22.12
N ASP A 2 -19.28 -1.80 -23.37
CA ASP A 2 -18.23 -1.41 -24.32
C ASP A 2 -17.93 0.08 -24.17
N VAL A 3 -16.74 0.41 -23.67
CA VAL A 3 -16.27 1.78 -23.45
C VAL A 3 -16.31 2.62 -24.74
N LYS A 4 -16.16 1.98 -25.90
CA LYS A 4 -16.21 2.64 -27.21
C LYS A 4 -17.59 3.26 -27.56
N GLN A 5 -18.62 2.93 -26.80
CA GLN A 5 -19.94 3.58 -26.93
C GLN A 5 -19.99 4.98 -26.29
N TRP A 6 -19.02 5.29 -25.41
CA TRP A 6 -19.01 6.50 -24.58
C TRP A 6 -17.81 7.42 -24.84
N LEU A 7 -16.70 6.84 -25.33
CA LEU A 7 -15.45 7.56 -25.56
C LEU A 7 -14.95 7.32 -27.00
N SER A 8 -14.48 8.36 -27.65
CA SER A 8 -13.80 8.27 -28.92
C SER A 8 -12.44 7.53 -28.79
N ALA A 9 -11.91 7.04 -29.90
CA ALA A 9 -10.59 6.41 -29.90
C ALA A 9 -9.49 7.36 -29.44
N GLU A 10 -9.60 8.65 -29.72
CA GLU A 10 -8.65 9.68 -29.29
C GLU A 10 -8.70 9.90 -27.79
N GLU A 11 -9.89 10.01 -27.20
CA GLU A 11 -10.08 10.12 -25.76
C GLU A 11 -9.54 8.89 -25.03
N ILE A 12 -9.83 7.69 -25.53
CA ILE A 12 -9.27 6.44 -24.99
C ILE A 12 -7.74 6.47 -25.01
N ALA A 13 -7.12 6.89 -26.13
CA ALA A 13 -5.68 6.98 -26.25
C ALA A 13 -5.07 7.99 -25.25
N VAL A 14 -5.72 9.14 -25.03
CA VAL A 14 -5.29 10.13 -24.03
C VAL A 14 -5.38 9.56 -22.63
N PHE A 15 -6.52 8.98 -22.23
CA PHE A 15 -6.72 8.45 -20.86
C PHE A 15 -5.88 7.22 -20.55
N THR A 16 -5.52 6.42 -21.56
CA THR A 16 -4.66 5.25 -21.39
C THR A 16 -3.17 5.54 -21.62
N SER A 17 -2.80 6.79 -21.90
CA SER A 17 -1.40 7.17 -22.14
C SER A 17 -0.57 7.03 -20.88
N ARG A 18 0.55 6.29 -20.97
CA ARG A 18 1.49 6.07 -19.87
C ARG A 18 2.74 6.92 -20.04
N SER A 19 3.33 7.36 -18.94
CA SER A 19 4.54 8.19 -18.94
C SER A 19 5.42 7.83 -17.75
N ASP A 20 6.72 7.59 -18.03
CA ASP A 20 7.70 7.33 -16.98
C ASP A 20 7.89 8.56 -16.08
N LEU A 21 7.88 9.77 -16.66
CA LEU A 21 8.03 11.01 -15.90
C LEU A 21 6.86 11.19 -14.90
N ARG A 22 5.62 10.93 -15.32
CA ARG A 22 4.46 10.99 -14.41
C ARG A 22 4.56 9.93 -13.31
N GLY A 23 4.97 8.71 -13.66
CA GLY A 23 5.18 7.63 -12.68
C GLY A 23 6.22 8.00 -11.61
N PHE A 24 7.38 8.52 -12.03
CA PHE A 24 8.40 9.01 -11.12
C PHE A 24 7.90 10.18 -10.26
N TRP A 25 7.14 11.10 -10.84
CA TRP A 25 6.55 12.21 -10.08
C TRP A 25 5.61 11.72 -8.97
N TYR A 26 4.71 10.77 -9.25
CA TYR A 26 3.79 10.25 -8.23
C TYR A 26 4.54 9.53 -7.10
N VAL A 27 5.53 8.70 -7.43
CA VAL A 27 6.35 8.02 -6.43
C VAL A 27 7.15 9.03 -5.61
N ALA A 28 7.85 9.97 -6.26
CA ALA A 28 8.63 11.01 -5.59
C ALA A 28 7.75 11.90 -4.71
N PHE A 29 6.59 12.32 -5.19
CA PHE A 29 5.65 13.14 -4.42
C PHE A 29 5.19 12.45 -3.15
N ASN A 30 4.83 11.15 -3.23
CA ASN A 30 4.43 10.39 -2.03
C ASN A 30 5.58 10.28 -1.02
N TRP A 31 6.82 10.02 -1.48
CA TRP A 31 7.99 9.96 -0.61
C TRP A 31 8.40 11.32 -0.05
N LEU A 32 8.25 12.40 -0.81
CA LEU A 32 8.47 13.76 -0.31
C LEU A 32 7.48 14.12 0.81
N LEU A 33 6.21 13.71 0.67
CA LEU A 33 5.24 13.87 1.76
C LEU A 33 5.62 13.05 2.99
N ILE A 34 6.05 11.80 2.83
CA ILE A 34 6.55 10.96 3.94
C ILE A 34 7.72 11.65 4.64
N ALA A 35 8.71 12.12 3.89
CA ALA A 35 9.86 12.83 4.42
C ALA A 35 9.46 14.14 5.14
N SER A 36 8.52 14.89 4.58
CA SER A 36 7.99 16.12 5.20
C SER A 36 7.26 15.85 6.51
N ILE A 37 6.54 14.74 6.63
CA ILE A 37 5.88 14.34 7.87
C ILE A 37 6.91 13.99 8.95
N PHE A 38 7.94 13.20 8.61
CA PHE A 38 9.04 12.89 9.54
C PHE A 38 9.78 14.16 9.97
N TRP A 39 10.09 15.03 9.03
CA TRP A 39 10.72 16.32 9.32
C TRP A 39 9.85 17.17 10.25
N GLY A 40 8.56 17.27 10.00
CA GLY A 40 7.63 18.01 10.86
C GLY A 40 7.59 17.46 12.29
N MET A 41 7.52 16.13 12.47
CA MET A 41 7.56 15.48 13.78
C MET A 41 8.89 15.75 14.50
N ALA A 42 10.01 15.77 13.77
CA ALA A 42 11.33 16.05 14.33
C ALA A 42 11.44 17.51 14.81
N GLN A 43 10.88 18.47 14.07
CA GLN A 43 10.92 19.89 14.47
C GLN A 43 9.97 20.23 15.63
N TRP A 44 8.84 19.55 15.72
CA TRP A 44 7.80 19.79 16.74
C TRP A 44 7.53 18.50 17.53
N SER A 45 8.54 18.03 18.25
CA SER A 45 8.46 16.78 19.01
C SER A 45 7.52 16.93 20.22
N ASN A 46 6.23 16.64 20.02
CA ASN A 46 5.20 16.64 21.06
C ASN A 46 4.08 15.61 20.72
N PRO A 47 3.21 15.25 21.69
CA PRO A 47 2.18 14.23 21.46
C PRO A 47 1.23 14.52 20.31
N LEU A 48 0.88 15.79 20.06
CA LEU A 48 -0.01 16.17 18.97
C LEU A 48 0.64 15.94 17.61
N SER A 49 1.92 16.30 17.45
CA SER A 49 2.65 16.08 16.20
C SER A 49 2.81 14.58 15.90
N VAL A 50 3.05 13.76 16.93
CA VAL A 50 3.11 12.30 16.78
C VAL A 50 1.75 11.74 16.37
N PHE A 51 0.66 12.18 17.00
CA PHE A 51 -0.69 11.75 16.64
C PHE A 51 -1.05 12.12 15.19
N LEU A 52 -0.80 13.36 14.78
CA LEU A 52 -1.00 13.79 13.40
C LEU A 52 -0.08 13.05 12.43
N GLY A 53 1.17 12.81 12.82
CA GLY A 53 2.14 12.02 12.07
C GLY A 53 1.64 10.60 11.81
N LEU A 54 1.08 9.91 12.82
CA LEU A 54 0.49 8.58 12.67
C LEU A 54 -0.62 8.57 11.61
N LEU A 55 -1.57 9.50 11.68
CA LEU A 55 -2.67 9.58 10.72
C LEU A 55 -2.17 9.86 9.30
N LEU A 56 -1.25 10.81 9.16
CA LEU A 56 -0.71 11.20 7.87
C LEU A 56 0.17 10.10 7.26
N LEU A 57 1.03 9.43 8.07
CA LEU A 57 1.86 8.32 7.60
C LEU A 57 1.01 7.12 7.18
N GLY A 58 -0.05 6.77 7.93
CA GLY A 58 -1.00 5.73 7.52
C GLY A 58 -1.63 6.04 6.16
N GLY A 59 -2.04 7.30 5.93
CA GLY A 59 -2.53 7.76 4.63
C GLY A 59 -1.46 7.68 3.52
N ARG A 60 -0.17 7.87 3.84
CA ARG A 60 0.92 7.74 2.86
C ARG A 60 1.28 6.28 2.58
N GLN A 61 1.19 5.41 3.56
CA GLN A 61 1.33 3.96 3.37
C GLN A 61 0.22 3.43 2.45
N LEU A 62 -1.03 3.88 2.63
CA LEU A 62 -2.10 3.62 1.67
C LEU A 62 -1.77 4.19 0.28
N GLY A 63 -1.15 5.38 0.21
CA GLY A 63 -0.66 5.96 -1.04
C GLY A 63 0.38 5.06 -1.73
N LEU A 64 1.31 4.44 -0.98
CA LEU A 64 2.24 3.44 -1.52
C LEU A 64 1.52 2.20 -2.04
N ALA A 65 0.48 1.73 -1.33
CA ALA A 65 -0.34 0.62 -1.77
C ALA A 65 -1.07 0.91 -3.08
N ILE A 66 -1.60 2.12 -3.26
CA ILE A 66 -2.22 2.56 -4.53
C ILE A 66 -1.19 2.60 -5.66
N LEU A 67 0.02 3.13 -5.41
CA LEU A 67 1.08 3.13 -6.41
C LEU A 67 1.57 1.71 -6.75
N MET A 68 1.63 0.81 -5.78
CA MET A 68 1.87 -0.61 -6.00
C MET A 68 0.78 -1.23 -6.86
N HIS A 69 -0.49 -0.93 -6.61
CA HIS A 69 -1.63 -1.37 -7.41
C HIS A 69 -1.47 -0.96 -8.88
N GLU A 70 -1.18 0.32 -9.13
CA GLU A 70 -0.94 0.82 -10.49
C GLU A 70 0.27 0.14 -11.16
N ALA A 71 1.35 -0.08 -10.39
CA ALA A 71 2.51 -0.82 -10.90
C ALA A 71 2.16 -2.28 -11.23
N GLY A 72 1.30 -2.92 -10.43
CA GLY A 72 0.78 -4.28 -10.66
C GLY A 72 -0.04 -4.41 -11.94
N HIS A 73 -0.79 -3.37 -12.30
CA HIS A 73 -1.47 -3.26 -13.60
C HIS A 73 -0.51 -2.87 -14.75
N GLY A 74 0.71 -2.44 -14.43
CA GLY A 74 1.67 -1.92 -15.41
C GLY A 74 1.27 -0.54 -15.93
N THR A 75 0.50 0.24 -15.16
CA THR A 75 -0.04 1.56 -15.53
C THR A 75 0.71 2.72 -14.90
N LEU A 76 1.47 2.50 -13.84
CA LEU A 76 2.22 3.54 -13.14
C LEU A 76 3.32 4.15 -14.02
N PHE A 77 4.03 3.32 -14.79
CA PHE A 77 5.07 3.72 -15.73
C PHE A 77 4.77 3.20 -17.13
N ARG A 78 5.32 3.87 -18.14
CA ARG A 78 5.36 3.34 -19.52
C ARG A 78 6.29 2.12 -19.60
N SER A 79 7.45 2.19 -18.95
CA SER A 79 8.46 1.12 -18.92
C SER A 79 8.02 -0.05 -18.00
N PRO A 80 7.97 -1.30 -18.50
CA PRO A 80 7.72 -2.47 -17.66
C PRO A 80 8.79 -2.68 -16.59
N VAL A 81 10.03 -2.25 -16.87
CA VAL A 81 11.14 -2.35 -15.91
C VAL A 81 10.92 -1.44 -14.73
N PHE A 82 10.50 -0.19 -14.96
CA PHE A 82 10.22 0.76 -13.89
C PHE A 82 8.97 0.36 -13.07
N ASN A 83 7.93 -0.19 -13.71
CA ASN A 83 6.80 -0.76 -12.99
C ASN A 83 7.26 -1.84 -11.99
N ARG A 84 8.17 -2.75 -12.40
CA ARG A 84 8.68 -3.80 -11.51
C ARG A 84 9.59 -3.25 -10.42
N LEU A 85 10.61 -2.45 -10.78
CA LEU A 85 11.62 -2.00 -9.83
C LEU A 85 11.06 -0.99 -8.82
N ALA A 86 10.43 0.08 -9.30
CA ALA A 86 9.84 1.08 -8.42
C ALA A 86 8.62 0.52 -7.67
N GLY A 87 7.77 -0.28 -8.33
CA GLY A 87 6.63 -0.94 -7.71
C GLY A 87 7.04 -1.85 -6.55
N ARG A 88 8.15 -2.60 -6.67
CA ARG A 88 8.69 -3.43 -5.59
C ARG A 88 9.33 -2.60 -4.48
N TRP A 89 10.40 -1.86 -4.82
CA TRP A 89 11.29 -1.27 -3.83
C TRP A 89 10.78 0.04 -3.23
N LEU A 90 10.04 0.84 -4.00
CA LEU A 90 9.55 2.14 -3.56
C LEU A 90 8.07 2.15 -3.17
N CYS A 91 7.32 1.07 -3.50
CA CYS A 91 5.89 1.03 -3.20
C CYS A 91 5.51 -0.17 -2.33
N ALA A 92 5.83 -1.41 -2.74
CA ALA A 92 5.40 -2.63 -2.07
C ALA A 92 6.20 -2.95 -0.80
N TYR A 93 7.52 -3.09 -0.91
CA TYR A 93 8.37 -3.55 0.20
C TYR A 93 8.36 -2.63 1.43
N PRO A 94 8.30 -1.29 1.31
CA PRO A 94 8.20 -0.42 2.49
C PRO A 94 6.95 -0.67 3.35
N ILE A 95 5.89 -1.18 2.74
CA ILE A 95 4.65 -1.57 3.41
C ILE A 95 4.52 -3.09 3.56
N LEU A 96 5.63 -3.82 3.56
CA LEU A 96 5.69 -5.28 3.75
C LEU A 96 4.78 -6.07 2.80
N SER A 97 4.60 -5.58 1.57
CA SER A 97 3.74 -6.18 0.55
C SER A 97 4.53 -6.68 -0.65
N GLY A 98 3.97 -7.59 -1.45
CA GLY A 98 4.59 -8.19 -2.64
C GLY A 98 3.86 -7.80 -3.92
N LEU A 99 4.54 -7.09 -4.81
CA LEU A 99 3.95 -6.60 -6.07
C LEU A 99 3.35 -7.72 -6.92
N GLU A 100 4.06 -8.84 -7.09
CA GLU A 100 3.64 -9.91 -7.99
C GLU A 100 2.47 -10.71 -7.43
N ALA A 101 2.53 -11.07 -6.15
CA ALA A 101 1.46 -11.79 -5.46
C ALA A 101 0.18 -10.95 -5.46
N TYR A 102 0.30 -9.67 -5.10
CA TYR A 102 -0.81 -8.71 -5.18
C TYR A 102 -1.38 -8.62 -6.60
N ALA A 103 -0.53 -8.38 -7.61
CA ALA A 103 -0.97 -8.24 -9.00
C ALA A 103 -1.66 -9.50 -9.54
N LEU A 104 -1.23 -10.69 -9.13
CA LEU A 104 -1.84 -11.96 -9.52
C LEU A 104 -3.26 -12.08 -8.92
N SER A 105 -3.38 -11.94 -7.60
CA SER A 105 -4.65 -12.00 -6.89
C SER A 105 -5.63 -10.94 -7.39
N HIS A 106 -5.16 -9.72 -7.54
CA HIS A 106 -5.98 -8.59 -7.96
C HIS A 106 -6.50 -8.70 -9.41
N ARG A 107 -5.69 -9.24 -10.33
CA ARG A 107 -6.19 -9.62 -11.68
C ARG A 107 -7.25 -10.71 -11.62
N GLY A 108 -7.09 -11.68 -10.70
CA GLY A 108 -8.10 -12.69 -10.42
C GLY A 108 -9.42 -12.05 -9.95
N HIS A 109 -9.32 -11.07 -9.03
CA HIS A 109 -10.47 -10.28 -8.59
C HIS A 109 -11.16 -9.58 -9.77
N HIS A 110 -10.44 -8.84 -10.62
CA HIS A 110 -11.02 -8.19 -11.79
C HIS A 110 -11.73 -9.17 -12.75
N ALA A 111 -11.19 -10.38 -12.93
CA ALA A 111 -11.76 -11.37 -13.81
C ALA A 111 -13.00 -12.04 -13.21
N LEU A 112 -13.11 -12.16 -11.90
CA LEU A 112 -14.11 -12.96 -11.17
C LEU A 112 -14.98 -12.14 -10.23
N ALA A 113 -14.85 -10.81 -10.24
CA ALA A 113 -15.56 -9.88 -9.34
C ALA A 113 -17.06 -10.17 -9.31
N GLY A 114 -17.63 -10.27 -8.10
CA GLY A 114 -19.04 -10.59 -7.89
C GLY A 114 -19.41 -12.08 -8.03
N SER A 115 -18.45 -12.96 -8.34
CA SER A 115 -18.67 -14.42 -8.36
C SER A 115 -18.23 -15.07 -7.04
N THR A 116 -18.65 -16.32 -6.82
CA THR A 116 -18.22 -17.12 -5.67
C THR A 116 -16.74 -17.52 -5.71
N LYS A 117 -16.05 -17.27 -6.83
CA LYS A 117 -14.62 -17.55 -7.02
C LYS A 117 -13.75 -16.31 -6.91
N ASP A 118 -14.34 -15.15 -6.60
CA ASP A 118 -13.59 -13.91 -6.44
C ASP A 118 -12.63 -14.02 -5.24
N PRO A 119 -11.31 -13.82 -5.43
CA PRO A 119 -10.34 -13.82 -4.33
C PRO A 119 -10.67 -12.83 -3.21
N ASP A 120 -11.32 -11.71 -3.54
CA ASP A 120 -11.68 -10.66 -2.60
C ASP A 120 -13.09 -10.80 -2.02
N LEU A 121 -13.82 -11.86 -2.36
CA LEU A 121 -15.22 -12.07 -1.92
C LEU A 121 -15.37 -11.87 -0.40
N ALA A 122 -14.47 -12.44 0.39
CA ALA A 122 -14.51 -12.34 1.84
C ALA A 122 -14.40 -10.91 2.41
N ASN A 123 -13.98 -9.94 1.58
CA ASN A 123 -13.89 -8.54 2.01
C ASN A 123 -15.24 -7.83 1.92
N TYR A 124 -16.16 -8.32 1.08
CA TYR A 124 -17.42 -7.63 0.80
C TYR A 124 -18.68 -8.52 0.84
N GLU A 125 -18.57 -9.87 0.89
CA GLU A 125 -19.73 -10.80 0.91
C GLU A 125 -20.71 -10.55 2.06
N ALA A 126 -20.22 -10.02 3.19
CA ALA A 126 -21.03 -9.71 4.34
C ALA A 126 -21.78 -8.38 4.25
N TYR A 127 -21.56 -7.58 3.20
CA TYR A 127 -22.23 -6.30 3.03
C TYR A 127 -23.62 -6.46 2.37
N PRO A 128 -24.60 -5.63 2.78
CA PRO A 128 -24.54 -4.57 3.78
C PRO A 128 -24.46 -5.12 5.22
N VAL A 129 -23.57 -4.56 6.03
CA VAL A 129 -23.42 -4.96 7.45
C VAL A 129 -24.32 -4.12 8.36
N SER A 130 -24.66 -4.66 9.55
CA SER A 130 -25.39 -3.90 10.56
C SER A 130 -24.55 -2.75 11.11
N TYR A 131 -25.21 -1.69 11.60
CA TYR A 131 -24.54 -0.54 12.22
C TYR A 131 -23.60 -0.95 13.36
N GLY A 132 -24.02 -1.87 14.23
CA GLY A 132 -23.16 -2.38 15.30
C GLY A 132 -21.94 -3.16 14.80
N SER A 133 -22.04 -3.86 13.66
CA SER A 133 -20.87 -4.51 13.03
C SER A 133 -19.89 -3.49 12.47
N PHE A 134 -20.40 -2.44 11.85
CA PHE A 134 -19.59 -1.32 11.34
C PHE A 134 -18.85 -0.59 12.46
N GLN A 135 -19.54 -0.28 13.59
CA GLN A 135 -18.90 0.33 14.74
C GLN A 135 -17.77 -0.54 15.32
N ARG A 136 -17.98 -1.86 15.45
CA ARG A 136 -16.93 -2.79 15.90
C ARG A 136 -15.73 -2.81 14.95
N LYS A 137 -15.97 -2.70 13.64
CA LYS A 137 -14.89 -2.59 12.65
C LYS A 137 -14.08 -1.31 12.87
N ILE A 138 -14.76 -0.16 12.94
CA ILE A 138 -14.09 1.13 13.21
C ILE A 138 -13.25 1.05 14.49
N PHE A 139 -13.83 0.51 15.57
CA PHE A 139 -13.12 0.39 16.85
C PHE A 139 -11.84 -0.44 16.71
N ARG A 140 -11.90 -1.61 16.05
CA ARG A 140 -10.71 -2.45 15.83
C ARG A 140 -9.65 -1.75 14.98
N ASP A 141 -10.06 -1.01 13.96
CA ASP A 141 -9.15 -0.32 13.05
C ASP A 141 -8.48 0.86 13.78
N VAL A 142 -9.25 1.70 14.47
CA VAL A 142 -8.73 2.86 15.22
C VAL A 142 -7.85 2.46 16.40
N THR A 143 -8.14 1.32 17.05
CA THR A 143 -7.32 0.81 18.17
C THR A 143 -6.11 -0.02 17.71
N GLY A 144 -5.84 -0.14 16.42
CA GLY A 144 -4.72 -0.88 15.86
C GLY A 144 -4.84 -2.41 15.91
N GLN A 145 -5.97 -2.95 16.41
CA GLN A 145 -6.16 -4.42 16.53
C GLN A 145 -6.05 -5.12 15.18
N THR A 146 -6.56 -4.50 14.11
CA THR A 146 -6.47 -5.04 12.75
C THR A 146 -5.01 -5.06 12.27
N GLY A 147 -4.25 -3.98 12.48
CA GLY A 147 -2.83 -3.90 12.12
C GLY A 147 -1.99 -4.95 12.86
N VAL A 148 -2.14 -5.04 14.20
CA VAL A 148 -1.45 -6.05 15.00
C VAL A 148 -1.75 -7.47 14.53
N ARG A 149 -3.01 -7.79 14.26
CA ARG A 149 -3.39 -9.10 13.73
C ARG A 149 -2.74 -9.41 12.38
N ASN A 150 -2.70 -8.43 11.50
CA ASN A 150 -2.10 -8.57 10.18
C ASN A 150 -0.59 -8.77 10.28
N LEU A 151 0.11 -7.99 11.11
CA LEU A 151 1.55 -8.17 11.37
C LEU A 151 1.85 -9.56 11.95
N LEU A 152 1.06 -10.01 12.93
CA LEU A 152 1.23 -11.34 13.50
C LEU A 152 0.99 -12.46 12.46
N ALA A 153 0.02 -12.30 11.57
CA ALA A 153 -0.23 -13.25 10.49
C ALA A 153 0.96 -13.32 9.52
N LEU A 154 1.58 -12.17 9.21
CA LEU A 154 2.77 -12.10 8.38
C LEU A 154 3.94 -12.92 8.97
N PHE A 155 4.22 -12.75 10.28
CA PHE A 155 5.30 -13.47 10.97
C PHE A 155 5.01 -14.97 11.18
N ARG A 156 3.74 -15.37 11.24
CA ARG A 156 3.37 -16.78 11.39
C ARG A 156 3.40 -17.57 10.06
N GLY A 157 3.74 -16.92 8.96
CA GLY A 157 3.76 -17.55 7.63
C GLY A 157 2.38 -18.01 7.13
N SER A 158 1.32 -17.74 7.89
CA SER A 158 -0.07 -17.99 7.51
C SER A 158 -0.70 -16.78 6.81
N GLY A 159 0.01 -15.67 6.78
CA GLY A 159 -0.31 -14.50 6.01
C GLY A 159 0.57 -14.50 4.79
N GLY A 160 0.01 -14.77 3.66
CA GLY A 160 0.51 -14.17 2.44
C GLY A 160 0.59 -12.67 2.67
N ASP A 161 1.16 -11.97 1.74
CA ASP A 161 1.13 -10.53 1.66
C ASP A 161 -0.12 -9.94 2.38
N LEU A 162 0.06 -8.89 3.16
CA LEU A 162 -1.02 -8.24 3.92
C LEU A 162 -2.24 -7.86 3.06
N MET A 163 -2.04 -7.76 1.76
CA MET A 163 -3.08 -7.47 0.78
C MET A 163 -3.58 -8.70 0.02
N THR A 164 -2.88 -9.83 0.10
CA THR A 164 -3.29 -11.08 -0.54
C THR A 164 -3.40 -12.19 0.51
N ARG A 165 -4.59 -12.68 0.75
CA ARG A 165 -4.81 -13.78 1.68
C ARG A 165 -4.18 -15.06 1.10
N GLY A 166 -2.93 -15.36 1.44
CA GLY A 166 -2.49 -16.73 1.37
C GLY A 166 -1.24 -17.11 0.58
N GLU A 167 -0.58 -16.25 -0.18
CA GLU A 167 0.58 -16.67 -0.99
C GLU A 167 1.78 -15.72 -0.93
N GLY A 168 2.22 -15.39 0.28
CA GLY A 168 3.48 -14.66 0.49
C GLY A 168 4.67 -15.59 0.24
N HIS A 169 5.48 -15.28 -0.76
CA HIS A 169 6.74 -15.98 -0.94
C HIS A 169 7.72 -15.54 0.15
N PRO A 170 8.47 -16.45 0.82
CA PRO A 170 9.42 -16.08 1.89
C PRO A 170 10.42 -15.00 1.48
N SER A 171 10.80 -14.94 0.20
CA SER A 171 11.68 -13.88 -0.34
C SER A 171 11.04 -12.49 -0.27
N THR A 172 9.73 -12.35 -0.41
CA THR A 172 9.03 -11.05 -0.35
C THR A 172 9.12 -10.45 1.04
N LEU A 173 8.93 -11.26 2.09
CA LEU A 173 9.09 -10.80 3.46
C LEU A 173 10.53 -10.34 3.74
N ALA A 174 11.53 -11.13 3.31
CA ALA A 174 12.94 -10.76 3.48
C ALA A 174 13.25 -9.41 2.79
N GLN A 175 12.77 -9.19 1.57
CA GLN A 175 12.95 -7.94 0.84
C GLN A 175 12.20 -6.78 1.51
N GLY A 176 11.00 -7.02 2.04
CA GLY A 176 10.26 -6.06 2.85
C GLY A 176 11.02 -5.65 4.12
N VAL A 177 11.61 -6.62 4.82
CA VAL A 177 12.47 -6.36 5.98
C VAL A 177 13.70 -5.53 5.57
N VAL A 178 14.37 -5.86 4.47
CA VAL A 178 15.50 -5.07 3.96
C VAL A 178 15.10 -3.64 3.66
N ALA A 179 13.98 -3.41 2.97
CA ALA A 179 13.49 -2.07 2.67
C ALA A 179 13.18 -1.25 3.95
N ASN A 180 12.59 -1.90 4.95
CA ASN A 180 12.30 -1.28 6.24
C ASN A 180 13.57 -1.00 7.07
N LEU A 181 14.58 -1.88 7.03
CA LEU A 181 15.89 -1.62 7.63
C LEU A 181 16.60 -0.44 6.95
N MET A 182 16.50 -0.32 5.62
CA MET A 182 17.04 0.84 4.90
C MET A 182 16.35 2.15 5.34
N LEU A 183 15.03 2.15 5.48
CA LEU A 183 14.28 3.31 5.97
C LEU A 183 14.69 3.65 7.42
N ALA A 184 14.78 2.64 8.30
CA ALA A 184 15.22 2.82 9.67
C ALA A 184 16.65 3.40 9.74
N MET A 185 17.58 2.92 8.92
CA MET A 185 18.95 3.46 8.82
C MET A 185 18.97 4.92 8.34
N VAL A 186 18.17 5.27 7.34
CA VAL A 186 18.06 6.66 6.87
C VAL A 186 17.60 7.57 8.00
N LEU A 187 16.56 7.17 8.74
CA LEU A 187 16.05 7.94 9.88
C LEU A 187 17.09 8.02 11.02
N PHE A 188 17.81 6.92 11.31
CA PHE A 188 18.85 6.91 12.31
C PHE A 188 20.01 7.87 11.97
N TRP A 189 20.51 7.83 10.75
CA TRP A 189 21.56 8.76 10.31
C TRP A 189 21.09 10.22 10.22
N SER A 190 19.80 10.44 10.05
CA SER A 190 19.20 11.77 10.12
C SER A 190 18.98 12.26 11.57
N GLY A 191 19.36 11.47 12.59
CA GLY A 191 19.22 11.83 14.00
C GLY A 191 17.81 11.69 14.58
N VAL A 192 16.90 10.97 13.89
CA VAL A 192 15.47 10.80 14.25
C VAL A 192 15.04 9.34 14.16
N GLY A 193 15.94 8.43 14.51
CA GLY A 193 15.72 6.97 14.38
C GLY A 193 14.49 6.46 15.13
N GLU A 194 14.12 7.08 16.26
CA GLU A 194 12.91 6.75 17.03
C GLU A 194 11.63 6.92 16.25
N LEU A 195 11.58 7.81 15.26
CA LEU A 195 10.42 8.02 14.42
C LEU A 195 10.10 6.82 13.52
N TYR A 196 11.03 5.86 13.37
CA TYR A 196 10.74 4.61 12.71
C TYR A 196 9.64 3.81 13.44
N LEU A 197 9.55 3.93 14.78
CA LEU A 197 8.44 3.32 15.53
C LEU A 197 7.08 3.90 15.12
N VAL A 198 7.03 5.21 14.83
CA VAL A 198 5.80 5.85 14.32
C VAL A 198 5.41 5.30 12.96
N TRP A 199 6.39 5.02 12.08
CA TRP A 199 6.15 4.35 10.80
C TRP A 199 5.53 2.97 10.97
N VAL A 200 6.05 2.16 11.90
CA VAL A 200 5.54 0.81 12.18
C VAL A 200 4.15 0.84 12.79
N VAL A 201 3.88 1.80 13.68
CA VAL A 201 2.56 1.92 14.36
C VAL A 201 1.49 2.48 13.42
N ALA A 202 1.89 3.29 12.43
CA ALA A 202 0.99 3.85 11.41
C ALA A 202 0.46 2.80 10.42
N TYR A 203 1.05 1.59 10.43
CA TYR A 203 0.69 0.46 9.58
C TYR A 203 -0.57 -0.24 10.11
#